data_68ead447bd73bf041afbb66c23eee5c0
#
_entry.id   68ead447bd73bf041afbb66c23eee5c0
#
_cell.length_a   1.000
_cell.length_b   1.000
_cell.length_c   1.000
_cell.angle_alpha   90.00
_cell.angle_beta   90.00
_cell.angle_gamma   90.00
#
_symmetry.space_group_name_H-M   'P 1'
#
loop_
_entity.id
_entity.type
_entity.pdbx_description
1 polymer ?
#
loop_
_entity_poly.entity_id
_entity_poly.type
_entity_poly.pdbx_seq_one_letter_code
_entity_poly.pdbx_strand_id
1 'polypeptide(L)'
;EELLLLREFRMGVNQFIYNMPAGHLEEGEAVEECARRELIEETGLHIKRICKILPPAYAAPDLSDSSAWVVMAEVEGRFNPQTEADEYIQPLFADRRQLEKMLETERFSGRAQLIAYLFCKLGNKIFA
;
A
#
# COMPACT_ATOMS: atom_id res chain seq x y z
N GLU A 1 1.37 4.44 -16.57
CA GLU A 1 0.76 3.76 -15.42
C GLU A 1 1.82 3.45 -14.38
N GLU A 2 1.52 3.79 -13.14
CA GLU A 2 2.44 3.57 -12.03
C GLU A 2 1.69 3.06 -10.82
N LEU A 3 2.37 2.24 -10.03
CA LEU A 3 1.83 1.71 -8.78
C LEU A 3 2.50 2.43 -7.61
N LEU A 4 1.70 2.88 -6.65
CA LEU A 4 2.20 3.47 -5.41
C LEU A 4 2.67 2.37 -4.46
N LEU A 5 3.88 2.50 -3.97
CA LEU A 5 4.46 1.61 -2.98
C LEU A 5 5.06 2.41 -1.84
N LEU A 6 5.23 1.77 -0.70
CA LEU A 6 6.01 2.30 0.42
C LEU A 6 7.24 1.42 0.60
N ARG A 7 8.40 2.05 0.71
CA ARG A 7 9.60 1.38 1.19
C ARG A 7 9.70 1.67 2.68
N GLU A 8 9.62 0.63 3.49
CA GLU A 8 9.58 0.81 4.94
C GLU A 8 10.47 -0.21 5.65
N PHE A 9 11.05 0.20 6.78
CA PHE A 9 11.83 -0.69 7.63
C PHE A 9 10.88 -1.46 8.55
N ARG A 10 11.03 -2.78 8.58
CA ARG A 10 10.22 -3.65 9.44
C ARG A 10 11.14 -4.42 10.39
N MET A 11 10.94 -4.18 11.68
CA MET A 11 11.77 -4.81 12.71
C MET A 11 11.67 -6.33 12.71
N GLY A 12 10.51 -6.88 12.42
CA GLY A 12 10.30 -8.31 12.41
C GLY A 12 11.21 -9.08 11.44
N VAL A 13 11.61 -8.45 10.36
CA VAL A 13 12.54 -9.05 9.38
C VAL A 13 13.87 -8.30 9.34
N ASN A 14 14.00 -7.26 10.16
CA ASN A 14 15.22 -6.45 10.30
C ASN A 14 15.77 -5.95 8.96
N GLN A 15 14.90 -5.45 8.11
CA GLN A 15 15.30 -4.91 6.81
C GLN A 15 14.20 -4.03 6.23
N PHE A 16 14.56 -3.24 5.20
CA PHE A 16 13.59 -2.51 4.41
C PHE A 16 12.87 -3.47 3.48
N ILE A 17 11.55 -3.27 3.37
CA ILE A 17 10.71 -4.01 2.42
C ILE A 17 9.80 -3.03 1.69
N TYR A 18 9.24 -3.46 0.58
CA TYR A 18 8.19 -2.73 -0.11
C TYR A 18 6.83 -3.23 0.34
N ASN A 19 5.94 -2.30 0.61
CA ASN A 19 4.60 -2.62 1.09
C ASN A 19 3.60 -1.64 0.48
N MET A 20 2.31 -1.90 0.71
CA MET A 20 1.23 -1.00 0.34
C MET A 20 0.94 -0.04 1.49
N PRO A 21 0.43 1.16 1.21
CA PRO A 21 -0.10 2.03 2.27
C PRO A 21 -1.15 1.29 3.10
N ALA A 22 -1.07 1.41 4.42
CA ALA A 22 -1.99 0.74 5.32
C ALA A 22 -2.05 1.45 6.66
N GLY A 23 -3.18 1.31 7.34
CA GLY A 23 -3.37 1.84 8.67
C GLY A 23 -4.57 1.20 9.34
N HIS A 24 -4.84 1.62 10.56
CA HIS A 24 -5.92 1.06 11.37
C HIS A 24 -7.13 1.99 11.35
N LEU A 25 -8.32 1.41 11.23
CA LEU A 25 -9.57 2.12 11.42
C LEU A 25 -9.66 2.63 12.85
N GLU A 26 -9.99 3.90 13.00
CA GLU A 26 -10.30 4.48 14.30
C GLU A 26 -11.77 4.25 14.60
N GLU A 27 -12.15 4.29 15.89
CA GLU A 27 -13.52 4.09 16.29
C GLU A 27 -14.45 5.12 15.62
N GLY A 28 -15.51 4.62 15.00
CA GLY A 28 -16.47 5.46 14.28
C GLY A 28 -16.01 5.95 12.91
N GLU A 29 -14.81 5.58 12.49
CA GLU A 29 -14.27 6.01 11.20
C GLU A 29 -14.76 5.11 10.07
N ALA A 30 -15.21 5.70 8.97
CA ALA A 30 -15.54 4.95 7.77
C ALA A 30 -14.26 4.49 7.05
N VAL A 31 -14.36 3.40 6.29
CA VAL A 31 -13.22 2.84 5.54
C VAL A 31 -12.60 3.89 4.60
N GLU A 32 -13.43 4.65 3.89
CA GLU A 32 -12.98 5.70 2.98
C GLU A 32 -12.22 6.81 3.71
N GLU A 33 -12.70 7.19 4.89
CA GLU A 33 -12.05 8.22 5.72
C GLU A 33 -10.69 7.75 6.19
N CYS A 34 -10.61 6.49 6.63
CA CYS A 34 -9.35 5.88 7.04
C CYS A 34 -8.35 5.83 5.89
N ALA A 35 -8.80 5.40 4.71
CA ALA A 35 -7.93 5.34 3.55
C ALA A 35 -7.37 6.72 3.18
N ARG A 36 -8.20 7.75 3.21
CA ARG A 36 -7.79 9.13 2.92
C ARG A 36 -6.78 9.64 3.96
N ARG A 37 -7.08 9.42 5.23
CA ARG A 37 -6.21 9.87 6.33
C ARG A 37 -4.85 9.18 6.29
N GLU A 38 -4.83 7.87 6.18
CA GLU A 38 -3.57 7.10 6.15
C GLU A 38 -2.73 7.44 4.93
N LEU A 39 -3.37 7.62 3.78
CA LEU A 39 -2.64 7.99 2.56
C LEU A 39 -1.95 9.34 2.72
N ILE A 40 -2.64 10.33 3.28
CA ILE A 40 -2.07 11.64 3.53
C ILE A 40 -0.89 11.56 4.51
N GLU A 41 -1.08 10.83 5.61
CA GLU A 41 -0.03 10.68 6.63
C GLU A 41 1.21 10.00 6.07
N GLU A 42 1.03 8.90 5.35
CA GLU A 42 2.14 8.10 4.86
C GLU A 42 2.79 8.64 3.59
N THR A 43 2.06 9.36 2.76
CA THR A 43 2.57 9.78 1.45
C THR A 43 2.41 11.26 1.12
N GLY A 44 1.46 11.94 1.74
CA GLY A 44 1.07 13.30 1.36
C GLY A 44 0.12 13.37 0.17
N LEU A 45 -0.21 12.22 -0.42
CA LEU A 45 -1.09 12.17 -1.58
C LEU A 45 -2.56 12.17 -1.17
N HIS A 46 -3.42 12.49 -2.14
CA HIS A 46 -4.87 12.51 -1.98
C HIS A 46 -5.51 11.46 -2.90
N ILE A 47 -6.61 10.90 -2.46
CA ILE A 47 -7.41 10.01 -3.29
C ILE A 47 -8.18 10.87 -4.30
N LYS A 48 -7.93 10.62 -5.57
CA LYS A 48 -8.68 11.25 -6.67
C LYS A 48 -10.00 10.53 -6.89
N ARG A 49 -10.00 9.20 -6.87
CA ARG A 49 -11.17 8.37 -7.10
C ARG A 49 -11.00 7.01 -6.44
N ILE A 50 -12.01 6.56 -5.73
CA ILE A 50 -12.06 5.19 -5.21
C ILE A 50 -12.68 4.31 -6.29
N CYS A 51 -11.93 3.30 -6.72
CA CYS A 51 -12.35 2.38 -7.78
C CYS A 51 -13.14 1.21 -7.21
N LYS A 52 -12.70 0.68 -6.07
CA LYS A 52 -13.28 -0.50 -5.47
C LYS A 52 -12.91 -0.58 -3.99
N ILE A 53 -13.84 -1.08 -3.19
CA ILE A 53 -13.58 -1.45 -1.80
C ILE A 53 -13.96 -2.91 -1.65
N LEU A 54 -12.99 -3.72 -1.20
CA LEU A 54 -13.22 -5.13 -0.93
C LEU A 54 -13.47 -5.34 0.56
N PRO A 55 -14.37 -6.29 0.91
CA PRO A 55 -14.62 -6.59 2.32
C PRO A 55 -13.38 -7.12 3.03
N PRO A 56 -13.38 -7.17 4.36
CA PRO A 56 -12.21 -7.59 5.12
C PRO A 56 -11.70 -8.97 4.74
N ALA A 57 -10.39 -9.07 4.60
CA ALA A 57 -9.69 -10.32 4.35
C ALA A 57 -8.65 -10.53 5.45
N TYR A 58 -8.38 -11.78 5.78
CA TYR A 58 -7.41 -12.14 6.82
C TYR A 58 -6.01 -12.24 6.24
N ALA A 59 -5.03 -11.62 6.90
CA ALA A 59 -3.65 -11.64 6.44
C ALA A 59 -2.95 -12.96 6.78
N ALA A 60 -3.17 -13.47 7.98
CA ALA A 60 -2.52 -14.69 8.47
C ALA A 60 -3.49 -15.46 9.37
N PRO A 61 -4.51 -16.12 8.78
CA PRO A 61 -5.59 -16.74 9.58
C PRO A 61 -5.10 -17.87 10.51
N ASP A 62 -3.95 -18.46 10.24
CA ASP A 62 -3.38 -19.49 11.12
C ASP A 62 -2.80 -18.90 12.41
N LEU A 63 -2.50 -17.60 12.43
CA LEU A 63 -1.78 -16.96 13.52
C LEU A 63 -2.57 -15.85 14.21
N SER A 64 -3.54 -15.24 13.51
CA SER A 64 -4.21 -14.05 13.97
C SER A 64 -5.58 -13.92 13.32
N ASP A 65 -6.49 -13.25 14.03
CA ASP A 65 -7.81 -12.88 13.50
C ASP A 65 -7.82 -11.49 12.88
N SER A 66 -6.66 -10.88 12.73
CA SER A 66 -6.56 -9.54 12.11
C SER A 66 -7.06 -9.57 10.68
N SER A 67 -7.89 -8.61 10.34
CA SER A 67 -8.41 -8.45 8.98
C SER A 67 -8.20 -7.03 8.48
N ALA A 68 -8.28 -6.87 7.17
CA ALA A 68 -8.09 -5.57 6.55
C ALA A 68 -9.03 -5.39 5.36
N TRP A 69 -9.60 -4.20 5.26
CA TRP A 69 -10.27 -3.75 4.05
C TRP A 69 -9.23 -3.44 2.98
N VAL A 70 -9.57 -3.66 1.72
CA VAL A 70 -8.73 -3.26 0.60
C VAL A 70 -9.44 -2.16 -0.16
N VAL A 71 -8.79 -1.00 -0.26
CA VAL A 71 -9.31 0.15 -1.01
C VAL A 71 -8.43 0.34 -2.24
N MET A 72 -9.03 0.19 -3.41
CA MET A 72 -8.36 0.42 -4.69
C MET A 72 -8.73 1.80 -5.19
N ALA A 73 -7.73 2.63 -5.45
CA ALA A 73 -7.95 4.03 -5.75
C ALA A 73 -6.94 4.60 -6.72
N GLU A 74 -7.35 5.66 -7.43
CA GLU A 74 -6.42 6.55 -8.11
C GLU A 74 -6.02 7.64 -7.14
N VAL A 75 -4.75 7.99 -7.15
CA VAL A 75 -4.21 9.00 -6.25
C VAL A 75 -3.57 10.13 -7.04
N GLU A 76 -3.45 11.30 -6.39
CA GLU A 76 -2.84 12.48 -6.99
C GLU A 76 -2.16 13.33 -5.92
N GLY A 77 -1.39 14.31 -6.36
CA GLY A 77 -0.70 15.23 -5.46
C GLY A 77 0.81 15.04 -5.47
N ARG A 78 1.45 15.51 -4.42
CA ARG A 78 2.90 15.43 -4.25
C ARG A 78 3.25 14.70 -2.97
N PHE A 79 4.36 14.00 -2.98
CA PHE A 79 4.87 13.36 -1.79
C PHE A 79 5.20 14.38 -0.71
N ASN A 80 4.60 14.20 0.45
CA ASN A 80 4.84 15.01 1.63
C ASN A 80 4.44 14.18 2.86
N PRO A 81 5.17 13.09 3.14
CA PRO A 81 4.80 12.20 4.24
C PRO A 81 4.90 12.90 5.59
N GLN A 82 3.94 12.63 6.47
CA GLN A 82 3.86 13.17 7.83
C GLN A 82 3.94 12.03 8.83
N THR A 83 5.00 11.25 8.72
CA THR A 83 5.24 10.11 9.60
C THR A 83 5.99 10.55 10.85
N GLU A 84 5.86 9.75 11.92
CA GLU A 84 6.62 9.96 13.13
C GLU A 84 8.13 9.82 12.88
N ALA A 85 8.95 10.44 13.72
CA ALA A 85 10.40 10.46 13.53
C ALA A 85 11.04 9.08 13.54
N ASP A 86 10.41 8.10 14.17
CA ASP A 86 10.85 6.71 14.23
C ASP A 86 10.25 5.81 13.16
N GLU A 87 9.39 6.36 12.31
CA GLU A 87 8.83 5.64 11.17
C GLU A 87 9.72 5.85 9.94
N TYR A 88 10.27 4.77 9.42
CA TYR A 88 11.11 4.83 8.22
C TYR A 88 10.29 4.40 7.02
N ILE A 89 9.51 5.34 6.49
CA ILE A 89 8.60 5.12 5.37
C ILE A 89 8.93 6.10 4.24
N GLN A 90 9.16 5.57 3.06
CA GLN A 90 9.43 6.35 1.85
C GLN A 90 8.47 5.95 0.75
N PRO A 91 7.53 6.82 0.36
CA PRO A 91 6.63 6.53 -0.75
C PRO A 91 7.35 6.65 -2.08
N LEU A 92 6.91 5.85 -3.05
CA LEU A 92 7.41 5.93 -4.42
C LEU A 92 6.35 5.44 -5.40
N PHE A 93 6.46 5.91 -6.63
CA PHE A 93 5.74 5.34 -7.76
C PHE A 93 6.69 4.46 -8.56
N ALA A 94 6.20 3.32 -9.00
CA ALA A 94 6.97 2.42 -9.85
C ALA A 94 6.15 2.04 -11.07
N ASP A 95 6.77 2.15 -12.24
CA ASP A 95 6.16 1.69 -13.48
C ASP A 95 6.41 0.18 -13.66
N ARG A 96 5.83 -0.39 -14.71
CA ARG A 96 5.95 -1.81 -15.00
C ARG A 96 7.41 -2.28 -15.06
N ARG A 97 8.26 -1.53 -15.75
CA ARG A 97 9.66 -1.89 -15.93
C ARG A 97 10.41 -1.91 -14.60
N GLN A 98 10.18 -0.89 -13.77
CA GLN A 98 10.78 -0.81 -12.44
C GLN A 98 10.30 -1.96 -11.56
N LEU A 99 9.00 -2.25 -11.58
CA LEU A 99 8.42 -3.34 -10.78
C LEU A 99 8.97 -4.70 -11.18
N GLU A 100 9.12 -4.97 -12.47
CA GLU A 100 9.69 -6.23 -12.95
C GLU A 100 11.08 -6.46 -12.36
N LYS A 101 11.90 -5.43 -12.34
CA LYS A 101 13.23 -5.50 -11.76
C LYS A 101 13.19 -5.65 -10.24
N MET A 102 12.35 -4.87 -9.58
CA MET A 102 12.20 -4.93 -8.12
C MET A 102 11.74 -6.30 -7.64
N LEU A 103 10.82 -6.93 -8.36
CA LEU A 103 10.32 -8.26 -8.03
C LEU A 103 11.42 -9.34 -8.05
N GLU A 104 12.46 -9.13 -8.83
CA GLU A 104 13.59 -10.06 -8.90
C GLU A 104 14.61 -9.84 -7.79
N THR A 105 14.78 -8.60 -7.33
CA THR A 105 15.93 -8.23 -6.50
C THR A 105 15.56 -7.75 -5.10
N GLU A 106 14.31 -7.28 -4.88
CA GLU A 106 13.92 -6.62 -3.65
C GLU A 106 12.97 -7.46 -2.81
N ARG A 107 12.81 -7.08 -1.55
CA ARG A 107 11.90 -7.76 -0.63
C ARG A 107 10.58 -7.00 -0.52
N PHE A 108 9.50 -7.74 -0.51
CA PHE A 108 8.14 -7.21 -0.44
C PHE A 108 7.37 -7.90 0.67
N SER A 109 6.31 -7.23 1.17
CA SER A 109 5.26 -7.96 1.88
C SER A 109 4.54 -8.86 0.88
N GLY A 110 3.90 -9.93 1.37
CA GLY A 110 3.19 -10.86 0.49
C GLY A 110 2.12 -10.19 -0.38
N ARG A 111 1.33 -9.30 0.22
CA ARG A 111 0.29 -8.58 -0.55
C ARG A 111 0.87 -7.61 -1.56
N ALA A 112 1.93 -6.90 -1.21
CA ALA A 112 2.55 -5.97 -2.15
C ALA A 112 3.22 -6.71 -3.30
N GLN A 113 3.86 -7.85 -3.02
CA GLN A 113 4.46 -8.69 -4.06
C GLN A 113 3.41 -9.16 -5.07
N LEU A 114 2.29 -9.66 -4.58
CA LEU A 114 1.23 -10.16 -5.45
C LEU A 114 0.62 -9.05 -6.29
N ILE A 115 0.31 -7.90 -5.68
CA ILE A 115 -0.25 -6.77 -6.40
C ILE A 115 0.73 -6.24 -7.44
N ALA A 116 2.01 -6.12 -7.10
CA ALA A 116 3.05 -5.68 -8.04
C ALA A 116 3.16 -6.63 -9.23
N TYR A 117 3.15 -7.93 -8.98
CA TYR A 117 3.18 -8.95 -10.03
C TYR A 117 1.98 -8.84 -10.97
N LEU A 118 0.78 -8.76 -10.40
CA LEU A 118 -0.44 -8.63 -11.19
C LEU A 118 -0.48 -7.32 -11.97
N PHE A 119 0.00 -6.24 -11.38
CA PHE A 119 0.09 -4.96 -12.07
C PHE A 119 1.02 -5.05 -13.29
N CYS A 120 2.13 -5.77 -13.18
CA CYS A 120 3.01 -6.00 -14.31
C CYS A 120 2.30 -6.73 -15.47
N LYS A 121 1.37 -7.61 -15.13
CA LYS A 121 0.63 -8.40 -16.13
C LYS A 121 -0.57 -7.65 -16.71
N LEU A 122 -1.30 -6.92 -15.90
CA LEU A 122 -2.62 -6.40 -16.23
C LEU A 122 -2.71 -4.86 -16.21
N GLY A 123 -1.69 -4.18 -15.67
CA GLY A 123 -1.75 -2.72 -15.53
C GLY A 123 -2.91 -2.29 -14.66
N ASN A 124 -3.49 -1.13 -14.95
CA ASN A 124 -4.59 -0.57 -14.19
C ASN A 124 -5.88 -1.40 -14.19
N LYS A 125 -5.96 -2.42 -15.02
CA LYS A 125 -7.14 -3.30 -15.06
C LYS A 125 -7.40 -3.99 -13.73
N ILE A 126 -6.36 -4.20 -12.90
CA ILE A 126 -6.55 -4.82 -11.59
C ILE A 126 -7.35 -3.96 -10.63
N PHE A 127 -7.48 -2.67 -10.91
CA PHE A 127 -8.22 -1.73 -10.08
C PHE A 127 -9.61 -1.40 -10.62
N ALA A 128 -9.94 -1.93 -11.77
CA ALA A 128 -11.21 -1.64 -12.42
C ALA A 128 -12.41 -2.36 -11.78
#